data_8071b767e0ad0eabc0180f4b310904bd
#
_entry.id   8071b767e0ad0eabc0180f4b310904bd
#
_cell.length_a   1.000
_cell.length_b   1.000
_cell.length_c   1.000
_cell.angle_alpha   90.00
_cell.angle_beta   90.00
_cell.angle_gamma   90.00
#
_symmetry.space_group_name_H-M   'P 1'
#
loop_
_entity.id
_entity.type
_entity.pdbx_description
1 polymer ?
#
loop_
_entity_poly.entity_id
_entity_poly.type
_entity_poly.pdbx_seq_one_letter_code
_entity_poly.pdbx_strand_id
1 'polypeptide(L)'
;MSSIRCILFDCDGTLVDSEIICSKAYVSMFSRYGITLSLEDIYREFKGVRLYEIIDVIQQRHPFTADRAEMESHYRAEVARLFDSELQPIPHAHELLSQVCVPMCTASNGPVSKMQSSLGATGMLPFFGDRLYSGYDIQRWKPQPDLLFHAARNMGVDIGECILVDDSPAGAQSGIAAGIPVFYFCADPHNPTIDHPLVTAFDDLRQLPQLWRQRGWQLTRDA
;
A
#
# COMPACT_ATOMS: atom_id res chain seq x y z
N MET A 1 7.84 16.38 22.63
CA MET A 1 7.46 15.47 21.53
C MET A 1 7.72 16.21 20.22
N SER A 2 8.44 15.62 19.27
CA SER A 2 8.63 16.23 17.93
C SER A 2 7.27 16.41 17.25
N SER A 3 7.08 17.55 16.59
CA SER A 3 5.86 17.81 15.86
C SER A 3 5.88 16.97 14.56
N ILE A 4 4.78 16.27 14.26
CA ILE A 4 4.66 15.56 13.01
C ILE A 4 4.48 16.56 11.86
N ARG A 5 5.27 16.40 10.80
CA ARG A 5 5.32 17.32 9.65
C ARG A 5 4.99 16.62 8.33
N CYS A 6 4.94 15.29 8.31
CA CYS A 6 4.62 14.55 7.10
C CYS A 6 3.89 13.23 7.42
N ILE A 7 2.91 12.89 6.58
CA ILE A 7 2.25 11.58 6.62
C ILE A 7 2.71 10.77 5.39
N LEU A 8 3.24 9.58 5.65
CA LEU A 8 3.56 8.60 4.64
C LEU A 8 2.37 7.62 4.55
N PHE A 9 1.70 7.56 3.41
CA PHE A 9 0.64 6.60 3.18
C PHE A 9 1.14 5.43 2.34
N ASP A 10 0.79 4.20 2.67
CA ASP A 10 0.75 3.16 1.66
C ASP A 10 -0.36 3.44 0.66
N CYS A 11 -0.34 2.78 -0.49
CA CYS A 11 -1.31 2.98 -1.56
C CYS A 11 -2.31 1.82 -1.63
N ASP A 12 -1.81 0.62 -1.92
CA ASP A 12 -2.61 -0.58 -2.16
C ASP A 12 -3.17 -1.14 -0.84
N GLY A 13 -4.47 -1.32 -0.72
CA GLY A 13 -5.12 -1.79 0.51
C GLY A 13 -5.32 -0.70 1.58
N THR A 14 -4.63 0.44 1.46
CA THR A 14 -4.72 1.57 2.41
C THR A 14 -5.54 2.73 1.85
N LEU A 15 -5.30 3.14 0.61
CA LEU A 15 -6.02 4.22 -0.08
C LEU A 15 -6.97 3.69 -1.14
N VAL A 16 -6.56 2.65 -1.86
CA VAL A 16 -7.31 2.02 -2.94
C VAL A 16 -7.55 0.54 -2.63
N ASP A 17 -8.77 0.05 -2.91
CA ASP A 17 -9.15 -1.35 -2.73
C ASP A 17 -8.69 -2.20 -3.92
N SER A 18 -7.38 -2.31 -4.07
CA SER A 18 -6.74 -2.98 -5.20
C SER A 18 -6.43 -4.45 -4.99
N GLU A 19 -6.47 -4.96 -3.77
CA GLU A 19 -6.00 -6.31 -3.43
C GLU A 19 -6.82 -7.41 -4.12
N ILE A 20 -8.15 -7.29 -4.09
CA ILE A 20 -9.02 -8.25 -4.79
C ILE A 20 -8.84 -8.18 -6.31
N ILE A 21 -8.60 -6.99 -6.85
CA ILE A 21 -8.35 -6.79 -8.29
C ILE A 21 -7.03 -7.41 -8.70
N CYS A 22 -5.96 -7.20 -7.92
CA CYS A 22 -4.68 -7.83 -8.13
C CYS A 22 -4.80 -9.36 -8.10
N SER A 23 -5.57 -9.90 -7.16
CA SER A 23 -5.84 -11.34 -7.06
C SER A 23 -6.59 -11.87 -8.29
N LYS A 24 -7.60 -11.16 -8.82
CA LYS A 24 -8.27 -11.50 -10.08
C LYS A 24 -7.29 -11.52 -11.26
N ALA A 25 -6.39 -10.54 -11.32
CA ALA A 25 -5.38 -10.48 -12.37
C ALA A 25 -4.39 -11.65 -12.31
N TYR A 26 -3.99 -12.10 -11.11
CA TYR A 26 -3.19 -13.33 -10.95
C TYR A 26 -3.93 -14.56 -11.46
N VAL A 27 -5.19 -14.75 -11.06
CA VAL A 27 -6.01 -15.88 -11.54
C VAL A 27 -6.11 -15.86 -13.06
N SER A 28 -6.37 -14.68 -13.65
CA SER A 28 -6.43 -14.51 -15.12
C SER A 28 -5.09 -14.84 -15.79
N MET A 29 -3.98 -14.30 -15.27
CA MET A 29 -2.65 -14.55 -15.80
C MET A 29 -2.29 -16.04 -15.80
N PHE A 30 -2.44 -16.72 -14.67
CA PHE A 30 -2.08 -18.14 -14.56
C PHE A 30 -3.00 -19.07 -15.36
N SER A 31 -4.26 -18.69 -15.56
CA SER A 31 -5.19 -19.47 -16.39
C SER A 31 -4.72 -19.60 -17.85
N ARG A 32 -3.95 -18.64 -18.37
CA ARG A 32 -3.33 -18.69 -19.72
C ARG A 32 -2.33 -19.81 -19.88
N TYR A 33 -1.75 -20.27 -18.75
CA TYR A 33 -0.78 -21.38 -18.69
C TYR A 33 -1.43 -22.69 -18.22
N GLY A 34 -2.78 -22.75 -18.24
CA GLY A 34 -3.55 -23.95 -17.88
C GLY A 34 -3.62 -24.20 -16.38
N ILE A 35 -3.27 -23.21 -15.55
CA ILE A 35 -3.29 -23.31 -14.09
C ILE A 35 -4.57 -22.63 -13.58
N THR A 36 -5.40 -23.43 -12.92
CA THR A 36 -6.61 -22.94 -12.25
C THR A 36 -6.32 -22.67 -10.80
N LEU A 37 -6.44 -21.41 -10.37
CA LEU A 37 -6.25 -20.96 -8.99
C LEU A 37 -7.56 -20.42 -8.44
N SER A 38 -7.80 -20.66 -7.16
CA SER A 38 -8.91 -20.06 -6.43
C SER A 38 -8.59 -18.58 -6.13
N LEU A 39 -9.55 -17.70 -6.39
CA LEU A 39 -9.42 -16.29 -6.05
C LEU A 39 -9.19 -16.07 -4.54
N GLU A 40 -9.93 -16.82 -3.72
CA GLU A 40 -9.82 -16.75 -2.27
C GLU A 40 -8.44 -17.19 -1.76
N ASP A 41 -7.89 -18.27 -2.34
CA ASP A 41 -6.55 -18.75 -1.96
C ASP A 41 -5.46 -17.76 -2.34
N ILE A 42 -5.54 -17.18 -3.54
CA ILE A 42 -4.60 -16.13 -3.98
C ILE A 42 -4.69 -14.90 -3.08
N TYR A 43 -5.88 -14.42 -2.80
CA TYR A 43 -6.08 -13.27 -1.92
C TYR A 43 -5.50 -13.51 -0.53
N ARG A 44 -5.85 -14.64 0.08
CA ARG A 44 -5.43 -14.98 1.45
C ARG A 44 -3.92 -15.20 1.57
N GLU A 45 -3.31 -15.87 0.58
CA GLU A 45 -1.90 -16.30 0.67
C GLU A 45 -0.93 -15.22 0.19
N PHE A 46 -1.31 -14.42 -0.80
CA PHE A 46 -0.37 -13.55 -1.50
C PHE A 46 -0.65 -12.04 -1.36
N LYS A 47 -1.52 -11.65 -0.44
CA LYS A 47 -1.74 -10.23 -0.15
C LYS A 47 -0.43 -9.53 0.21
N GLY A 48 -0.10 -8.47 -0.54
CA GLY A 48 1.13 -7.69 -0.35
C GLY A 48 2.43 -8.37 -0.81
N VAL A 49 2.36 -9.59 -1.35
CA VAL A 49 3.52 -10.30 -1.89
C VAL A 49 3.86 -9.80 -3.29
N ARG A 50 5.16 -9.73 -3.61
CA ARG A 50 5.63 -9.25 -4.91
C ARG A 50 5.34 -10.25 -6.03
N LEU A 51 5.02 -9.72 -7.23
CA LEU A 51 4.67 -10.49 -8.41
C LEU A 51 5.59 -11.68 -8.69
N TYR A 52 6.90 -11.45 -8.71
CA TYR A 52 7.85 -12.52 -9.04
C TYR A 52 7.94 -13.60 -7.96
N GLU A 53 7.75 -13.26 -6.70
CA GLU A 53 7.68 -14.24 -5.60
C GLU A 53 6.44 -15.12 -5.75
N ILE A 54 5.30 -14.54 -6.13
CA ILE A 54 4.07 -15.30 -6.42
C ILE A 54 4.29 -16.24 -7.59
N ILE A 55 4.91 -15.75 -8.68
CA ILE A 55 5.23 -16.60 -9.84
C ILE A 55 6.12 -17.78 -9.41
N ASP A 56 7.16 -17.54 -8.61
CA ASP A 56 8.07 -18.59 -8.15
C ASP A 56 7.36 -19.65 -7.31
N VAL A 57 6.52 -19.22 -6.38
CA VAL A 57 5.74 -20.16 -5.53
C VAL A 57 4.78 -21.00 -6.38
N ILE A 58 4.05 -20.37 -7.31
CA ILE A 58 3.09 -21.08 -8.15
C ILE A 58 3.80 -22.04 -9.12
N GLN A 59 4.96 -21.64 -9.69
CA GLN A 59 5.77 -22.54 -10.54
C GLN A 59 6.31 -23.76 -9.80
N GLN A 60 6.63 -23.61 -8.51
CA GLN A 60 7.04 -24.75 -7.68
C GLN A 60 5.89 -25.75 -7.42
N ARG A 61 4.66 -25.25 -7.27
CA ARG A 61 3.47 -26.08 -7.04
C ARG A 61 2.91 -26.69 -8.32
N HIS A 62 2.98 -25.95 -9.40
CA HIS A 62 2.44 -26.31 -10.71
C HIS A 62 3.52 -26.08 -11.76
N PRO A 63 4.35 -27.08 -12.10
CA PRO A 63 5.42 -26.91 -13.07
C PRO A 63 4.88 -26.49 -14.45
N PHE A 64 5.30 -25.34 -14.95
CA PHE A 64 5.02 -24.85 -16.28
C PHE A 64 6.18 -24.02 -16.79
N THR A 65 6.24 -23.82 -18.12
CA THR A 65 7.26 -22.98 -18.74
C THR A 65 6.58 -21.72 -19.26
N ALA A 66 7.11 -20.56 -18.85
CA ALA A 66 6.64 -19.27 -19.32
C ALA A 66 7.77 -18.24 -19.27
N ASP A 67 7.71 -17.27 -20.15
CA ASP A 67 8.57 -16.08 -20.07
C ASP A 67 8.02 -15.14 -18.98
N ARG A 68 8.88 -14.76 -18.02
CA ARG A 68 8.49 -13.92 -16.88
C ARG A 68 8.07 -12.52 -17.28
N ALA A 69 8.72 -11.96 -18.31
CA ALA A 69 8.37 -10.62 -18.80
C ALA A 69 7.01 -10.63 -19.51
N GLU A 70 6.68 -11.72 -20.21
CA GLU A 70 5.37 -11.92 -20.80
C GLU A 70 4.30 -12.06 -19.72
N MET A 71 4.56 -12.84 -18.66
CA MET A 71 3.65 -12.98 -17.51
C MET A 71 3.40 -11.63 -16.84
N GLU A 72 4.46 -10.88 -16.57
CA GLU A 72 4.34 -9.53 -15.98
C GLU A 72 3.52 -8.61 -16.88
N SER A 73 3.76 -8.62 -18.20
CA SER A 73 3.02 -7.82 -19.16
C SER A 73 1.52 -8.15 -19.13
N HIS A 74 1.16 -9.44 -19.12
CA HIS A 74 -0.23 -9.89 -19.02
C HIS A 74 -0.87 -9.47 -17.71
N TYR A 75 -0.18 -9.66 -16.58
CA TYR A 75 -0.66 -9.25 -15.26
C TYR A 75 -0.93 -7.75 -15.21
N ARG A 76 0.02 -6.92 -15.65
CA ARG A 76 -0.11 -5.46 -15.63
C ARG A 76 -1.23 -4.96 -16.56
N ALA A 77 -1.38 -5.57 -17.74
CA ALA A 77 -2.46 -5.24 -18.66
C ALA A 77 -3.84 -5.56 -18.04
N GLU A 78 -3.96 -6.71 -17.38
CA GLU A 78 -5.21 -7.10 -16.72
C GLU A 78 -5.51 -6.24 -15.50
N VAL A 79 -4.52 -5.91 -14.67
CA VAL A 79 -4.68 -4.96 -13.57
C VAL A 79 -5.17 -3.61 -14.08
N ALA A 80 -4.54 -3.06 -15.13
CA ALA A 80 -4.96 -1.78 -15.70
C ALA A 80 -6.41 -1.81 -16.18
N ARG A 81 -6.79 -2.87 -16.91
CA ARG A 81 -8.17 -3.06 -17.40
C ARG A 81 -9.19 -3.12 -16.25
N LEU A 82 -8.86 -3.84 -15.18
CA LEU A 82 -9.73 -3.98 -14.01
C LEU A 82 -9.77 -2.68 -13.18
N PHE A 83 -8.67 -1.94 -13.11
CA PHE A 83 -8.64 -0.64 -12.43
C PHE A 83 -9.62 0.34 -13.08
N ASP A 84 -9.67 0.41 -14.40
CA ASP A 84 -10.59 1.30 -15.12
C ASP A 84 -12.06 0.98 -14.87
N SER A 85 -12.39 -0.28 -14.56
CA SER A 85 -13.78 -0.72 -14.45
C SER A 85 -14.26 -1.04 -13.03
N GLU A 86 -13.38 -1.43 -12.12
CA GLU A 86 -13.76 -2.01 -10.84
C GLU A 86 -13.08 -1.35 -9.62
N LEU A 87 -11.98 -0.60 -9.80
CA LEU A 87 -11.24 -0.05 -8.67
C LEU A 87 -12.07 0.96 -7.90
N GLN A 88 -12.12 0.77 -6.59
CA GLN A 88 -12.76 1.70 -5.66
C GLN A 88 -11.74 2.27 -4.69
N PRO A 89 -11.94 3.50 -4.21
CA PRO A 89 -11.18 3.98 -3.06
C PRO A 89 -11.55 3.16 -1.82
N ILE A 90 -10.61 3.02 -0.90
CA ILE A 90 -10.95 2.57 0.46
C ILE A 90 -11.99 3.54 1.04
N PRO A 91 -13.02 3.04 1.73
CA PRO A 91 -14.05 3.88 2.31
C PRO A 91 -13.45 5.04 3.13
N HIS A 92 -13.93 6.25 2.87
CA HIS A 92 -13.49 7.50 3.52
C HIS A 92 -12.06 7.97 3.21
N ALA A 93 -11.30 7.31 2.32
CA ALA A 93 -9.94 7.76 1.95
C ALA A 93 -9.93 9.18 1.37
N HIS A 94 -10.82 9.46 0.43
CA HIS A 94 -10.92 10.78 -0.21
C HIS A 94 -11.29 11.88 0.80
N GLU A 95 -12.22 11.59 1.70
CA GLU A 95 -12.64 12.48 2.77
C GLU A 95 -11.47 12.79 3.71
N LEU A 96 -10.77 11.76 4.20
CA LEU A 96 -9.58 11.92 5.04
C LEU A 96 -8.52 12.79 4.36
N LEU A 97 -8.14 12.47 3.11
CA LEU A 97 -7.09 13.19 2.39
C LEU A 97 -7.44 14.68 2.20
N SER A 98 -8.72 15.00 1.98
CA SER A 98 -9.19 16.38 1.84
C SER A 98 -9.05 17.21 3.13
N GLN A 99 -9.07 16.56 4.28
CA GLN A 99 -8.94 17.19 5.61
C GLN A 99 -7.48 17.32 6.05
N VAL A 100 -6.56 16.51 5.53
CA VAL A 100 -5.14 16.56 5.91
C VAL A 100 -4.57 17.96 5.62
N CYS A 101 -3.88 18.54 6.62
CA CYS A 101 -3.33 19.90 6.54
C CYS A 101 -1.79 19.94 6.62
N VAL A 102 -1.14 18.81 6.65
CA VAL A 102 0.32 18.67 6.60
C VAL A 102 0.75 18.02 5.28
N PRO A 103 2.00 18.18 4.85
CA PRO A 103 2.54 17.46 3.71
C PRO A 103 2.29 15.95 3.80
N MET A 104 1.96 15.33 2.67
CA MET A 104 1.76 13.90 2.58
C MET A 104 2.29 13.34 1.27
N CYS A 105 2.69 12.09 1.28
CA CYS A 105 3.16 11.34 0.12
C CYS A 105 2.71 9.89 0.20
N THR A 106 2.89 9.15 -0.89
CA THR A 106 2.78 7.69 -0.86
C THR A 106 4.16 7.04 -0.77
N ALA A 107 4.23 5.89 -0.09
CA ALA A 107 5.40 5.03 0.01
C ALA A 107 4.97 3.57 -0.17
N SER A 108 5.03 3.06 -1.41
CA SER A 108 4.47 1.77 -1.80
C SER A 108 5.53 0.79 -2.31
N ASN A 109 5.30 -0.50 -2.08
CA ASN A 109 6.05 -1.59 -2.70
C ASN A 109 5.73 -1.76 -4.19
N GLY A 110 4.65 -1.14 -4.69
CA GLY A 110 4.29 -1.10 -6.10
C GLY A 110 5.07 -0.05 -6.89
N PRO A 111 5.15 -0.17 -8.23
CA PRO A 111 5.81 0.83 -9.07
C PRO A 111 4.99 2.14 -9.14
N VAL A 112 5.66 3.26 -9.40
CA VAL A 112 5.04 4.59 -9.53
C VAL A 112 3.90 4.59 -10.54
N SER A 113 4.08 3.92 -11.68
CA SER A 113 3.03 3.83 -12.72
C SER A 113 1.73 3.19 -12.23
N LYS A 114 1.82 2.19 -11.32
CA LYS A 114 0.63 1.57 -10.70
C LYS A 114 -0.06 2.55 -9.77
N MET A 115 0.70 3.28 -8.93
CA MET A 115 0.14 4.31 -8.05
C MET A 115 -0.53 5.43 -8.85
N GLN A 116 0.09 5.90 -9.93
CA GLN A 116 -0.50 6.90 -10.82
C GLN A 116 -1.83 6.43 -11.42
N SER A 117 -1.89 5.18 -11.90
CA SER A 117 -3.09 4.59 -12.46
C SER A 117 -4.20 4.46 -11.40
N SER A 118 -3.90 3.86 -10.25
CA SER A 118 -4.89 3.59 -9.21
C SER A 118 -5.41 4.86 -8.53
N LEU A 119 -4.51 5.77 -8.15
CA LEU A 119 -4.89 7.06 -7.57
C LEU A 119 -5.58 7.97 -8.60
N GLY A 120 -5.22 7.86 -9.88
CA GLY A 120 -5.89 8.57 -10.98
C GLY A 120 -7.32 8.08 -11.17
N ALA A 121 -7.52 6.77 -11.26
CA ALA A 121 -8.83 6.14 -11.42
C ALA A 121 -9.78 6.46 -10.25
N THR A 122 -9.25 6.60 -9.04
CA THR A 122 -10.03 6.93 -7.82
C THR A 122 -10.09 8.42 -7.52
N GLY A 123 -9.52 9.30 -8.36
CA GLY A 123 -9.53 10.75 -8.17
C GLY A 123 -8.63 11.27 -7.06
N MET A 124 -7.77 10.44 -6.48
CA MET A 124 -6.89 10.82 -5.35
C MET A 124 -5.51 11.31 -5.78
N LEU A 125 -5.09 11.11 -7.03
CA LEU A 125 -3.78 11.56 -7.52
C LEU A 125 -3.49 13.05 -7.26
N PRO A 126 -4.44 13.99 -7.38
CA PRO A 126 -4.19 15.41 -7.12
C PRO A 126 -3.72 15.72 -5.69
N PHE A 127 -4.06 14.90 -4.69
CA PHE A 127 -3.59 15.09 -3.32
C PHE A 127 -2.08 14.87 -3.16
N PHE A 128 -1.51 14.03 -4.02
CA PHE A 128 -0.10 13.63 -3.95
C PHE A 128 0.77 14.29 -5.03
N GLY A 129 0.25 14.53 -6.23
CA GLY A 129 1.04 15.01 -7.37
C GLY A 129 2.20 14.07 -7.67
N ASP A 130 3.43 14.58 -7.66
CA ASP A 130 4.65 13.80 -7.92
C ASP A 130 5.24 13.13 -6.66
N ARG A 131 4.60 13.29 -5.49
CA ARG A 131 5.08 12.72 -4.23
C ARG A 131 4.68 11.24 -4.08
N LEU A 132 5.09 10.44 -5.04
CA LEU A 132 4.83 9.01 -5.14
C LEU A 132 6.17 8.29 -5.08
N TYR A 133 6.46 7.62 -3.95
CA TYR A 133 7.74 6.94 -3.73
C TYR A 133 7.56 5.43 -3.79
N SER A 134 8.40 4.78 -4.58
CA SER A 134 8.31 3.36 -4.88
C SER A 134 9.55 2.61 -4.42
N GLY A 135 9.35 1.40 -3.90
CA GLY A 135 10.44 0.47 -3.64
C GLY A 135 11.24 0.11 -4.91
N TYR A 136 10.62 0.19 -6.09
CA TYR A 136 11.29 -0.04 -7.38
C TYR A 136 12.34 1.03 -7.71
N ASP A 137 12.12 2.28 -7.31
CA ASP A 137 13.04 3.38 -7.63
C ASP A 137 14.37 3.23 -6.90
N ILE A 138 14.34 2.65 -5.71
CA ILE A 138 15.53 2.48 -4.87
C ILE A 138 15.97 1.02 -4.72
N GLN A 139 15.25 0.07 -5.35
CA GLN A 139 15.48 -1.38 -5.25
C GLN A 139 15.49 -1.88 -3.78
N ARG A 140 14.62 -1.28 -2.95
CA ARG A 140 14.41 -1.61 -1.54
C ARG A 140 12.94 -1.52 -1.21
N TRP A 141 12.39 -2.56 -0.62
CA TRP A 141 10.96 -2.72 -0.35
C TRP A 141 10.69 -2.86 1.15
N LYS A 142 9.50 -2.48 1.60
CA LYS A 142 8.98 -2.88 2.91
C LYS A 142 9.03 -4.41 3.01
N PRO A 143 9.48 -5.03 4.11
CA PRO A 143 9.61 -4.47 5.46
C PRO A 143 10.90 -3.69 5.76
N GLN A 144 11.82 -3.53 4.81
CA GLN A 144 12.98 -2.68 5.04
C GLN A 144 12.56 -1.21 5.17
N PRO A 145 13.21 -0.41 6.04
CA PRO A 145 12.82 0.98 6.28
C PRO A 145 13.30 1.96 5.22
N ASP A 146 14.14 1.52 4.28
CA ASP A 146 14.83 2.36 3.28
C ASP A 146 13.87 3.22 2.48
N LEU A 147 12.72 2.66 2.08
CA LEU A 147 11.69 3.39 1.34
C LEU A 147 11.14 4.57 2.15
N LEU A 148 10.90 4.38 3.45
CA LEU A 148 10.38 5.44 4.32
C LEU A 148 11.43 6.54 4.53
N PHE A 149 12.72 6.19 4.70
CA PHE A 149 13.81 7.16 4.75
C PHE A 149 13.95 7.93 3.43
N HIS A 150 13.80 7.24 2.29
CA HIS A 150 13.81 7.86 0.97
C HIS A 150 12.67 8.86 0.81
N ALA A 151 11.45 8.47 1.17
CA ALA A 151 10.27 9.33 1.11
C ALA A 151 10.44 10.56 2.01
N ALA A 152 10.80 10.40 3.28
CA ALA A 152 11.01 11.52 4.21
C ALA A 152 12.05 12.52 3.70
N ARG A 153 13.20 12.02 3.19
CA ARG A 153 14.25 12.86 2.60
C ARG A 153 13.73 13.69 1.43
N ASN A 154 12.98 13.09 0.51
CA ASN A 154 12.44 13.79 -0.65
C ASN A 154 11.31 14.76 -0.28
N MET A 155 10.62 14.51 0.84
CA MET A 155 9.66 15.45 1.43
C MET A 155 10.32 16.60 2.22
N GLY A 156 11.65 16.57 2.39
CA GLY A 156 12.39 17.60 3.11
C GLY A 156 12.14 17.61 4.61
N VAL A 157 11.89 16.43 5.20
CA VAL A 157 11.64 16.25 6.65
C VAL A 157 12.52 15.15 7.22
N ASP A 158 12.78 15.22 8.53
CA ASP A 158 13.42 14.11 9.24
C ASP A 158 12.42 12.96 9.42
N ILE A 159 12.92 11.72 9.38
CA ILE A 159 12.06 10.54 9.54
C ILE A 159 11.29 10.57 10.88
N GLY A 160 11.90 11.08 11.96
CA GLY A 160 11.25 11.25 13.26
C GLY A 160 10.12 12.29 13.31
N GLU A 161 9.90 13.04 12.22
CA GLU A 161 8.79 13.97 12.03
C GLU A 161 7.69 13.35 11.14
N CYS A 162 7.80 12.06 10.80
CA CYS A 162 6.85 11.34 9.97
C CYS A 162 6.00 10.35 10.78
N ILE A 163 4.82 10.04 10.25
CA ILE A 163 4.02 8.88 10.63
C ILE A 163 3.73 8.06 9.39
N LEU A 164 3.50 6.75 9.57
CA LEU A 164 3.09 5.85 8.51
C LEU A 164 1.63 5.42 8.72
N VAL A 165 0.86 5.36 7.63
CA VAL A 165 -0.46 4.71 7.55
C VAL A 165 -0.34 3.58 6.53
N ASP A 166 -0.57 2.33 6.94
CA ASP A 166 -0.32 1.14 6.12
C ASP A 166 -1.21 -0.02 6.58
N ASP A 167 -1.72 -0.85 5.67
CA ASP A 167 -2.58 -2.01 5.99
C ASP A 167 -1.83 -3.35 6.03
N SER A 168 -0.53 -3.34 5.72
CA SER A 168 0.24 -4.57 5.60
C SER A 168 1.18 -4.81 6.80
N PRO A 169 1.42 -6.09 7.18
CA PRO A 169 2.44 -6.43 8.16
C PRO A 169 3.84 -5.94 7.76
N ALA A 170 4.15 -5.99 6.47
CA ALA A 170 5.44 -5.50 5.94
C ALA A 170 5.60 -3.99 6.13
N GLY A 171 4.53 -3.22 5.90
CA GLY A 171 4.50 -1.80 6.16
C GLY A 171 4.68 -1.47 7.63
N ALA A 172 3.93 -2.17 8.50
CA ALA A 172 4.07 -1.97 9.94
C ALA A 172 5.49 -2.26 10.44
N GLN A 173 6.10 -3.37 9.98
CA GLN A 173 7.49 -3.70 10.31
C GLN A 173 8.48 -2.65 9.80
N SER A 174 8.24 -2.11 8.60
CA SER A 174 9.07 -1.04 8.03
C SER A 174 9.02 0.23 8.89
N GLY A 175 7.83 0.64 9.36
CA GLY A 175 7.68 1.78 10.25
C GLY A 175 8.33 1.56 11.62
N ILE A 176 8.19 0.35 12.19
CA ILE A 176 8.89 -0.04 13.43
C ILE A 176 10.41 0.05 13.24
N ALA A 177 10.94 -0.49 12.14
CA ALA A 177 12.37 -0.44 11.83
C ALA A 177 12.88 0.98 11.57
N ALA A 178 12.03 1.87 11.06
CA ALA A 178 12.32 3.29 10.90
C ALA A 178 12.18 4.09 12.21
N GLY A 179 11.63 3.50 13.27
CA GLY A 179 11.43 4.14 14.57
C GLY A 179 10.30 5.19 14.57
N ILE A 180 9.34 5.10 13.68
CA ILE A 180 8.23 6.05 13.55
C ILE A 180 6.89 5.45 13.98
N PRO A 181 5.91 6.29 14.40
CA PRO A 181 4.56 5.81 14.68
C PRO A 181 3.90 5.25 13.44
N VAL A 182 3.25 4.09 13.59
CA VAL A 182 2.51 3.38 12.56
C VAL A 182 1.04 3.33 12.93
N PHE A 183 0.18 3.78 12.04
CA PHE A 183 -1.26 3.56 12.09
C PHE A 183 -1.56 2.39 11.14
N TYR A 184 -1.79 1.23 11.74
CA TYR A 184 -1.96 -0.03 11.04
C TYR A 184 -3.44 -0.27 10.75
N PHE A 185 -3.80 -0.20 9.47
CA PHE A 185 -5.18 -0.34 9.00
C PHE A 185 -5.57 -1.81 8.93
N CYS A 186 -6.45 -2.26 9.81
CA CYS A 186 -6.86 -3.64 9.99
C CYS A 186 -8.34 -3.87 9.65
N ALA A 187 -8.86 -3.28 8.57
CA ALA A 187 -10.22 -3.54 8.11
C ALA A 187 -10.40 -4.99 7.60
N ASP A 188 -9.32 -5.62 7.12
CA ASP A 188 -9.32 -7.03 6.74
C ASP A 188 -9.17 -7.90 8.00
N PRO A 189 -10.14 -8.81 8.30
CA PRO A 189 -10.07 -9.69 9.47
C PRO A 189 -8.92 -10.70 9.43
N HIS A 190 -8.31 -10.91 8.27
CA HIS A 190 -7.13 -11.77 8.11
C HIS A 190 -5.81 -11.09 8.46
N ASN A 191 -5.81 -9.77 8.66
CA ASN A 191 -4.62 -9.07 9.07
C ASN A 191 -4.17 -9.53 10.47
N PRO A 192 -2.89 -9.92 10.64
CA PRO A 192 -2.39 -10.35 11.94
C PRO A 192 -2.35 -9.16 12.92
N THR A 193 -2.56 -9.44 14.20
CA THR A 193 -2.33 -8.45 15.26
C THR A 193 -0.84 -8.19 15.41
N ILE A 194 -0.46 -6.91 15.50
CA ILE A 194 0.92 -6.48 15.74
C ILE A 194 0.96 -5.73 17.08
N ASP A 195 1.52 -6.36 18.10
CA ASP A 195 1.72 -5.76 19.42
C ASP A 195 3.09 -5.08 19.51
N HIS A 196 3.10 -3.77 19.31
CA HIS A 196 4.32 -2.96 19.40
C HIS A 196 3.98 -1.52 19.81
N PRO A 197 4.79 -0.85 20.68
CA PRO A 197 4.50 0.50 21.18
C PRO A 197 4.34 1.58 20.11
N LEU A 198 4.95 1.42 18.94
CA LEU A 198 4.84 2.33 17.82
C LEU A 198 3.59 2.07 16.95
N VAL A 199 2.90 0.93 17.11
CA VAL A 199 1.77 0.54 16.27
C VAL A 199 0.45 0.86 16.95
N THR A 200 -0.44 1.52 16.23
CA THR A 200 -1.85 1.74 16.60
C THR A 200 -2.71 1.11 15.53
N ALA A 201 -3.38 0.01 15.88
CA ALA A 201 -4.34 -0.64 14.98
C ALA A 201 -5.65 0.16 14.93
N PHE A 202 -6.26 0.21 13.74
CA PHE A 202 -7.56 0.82 13.51
C PHE A 202 -8.21 0.16 12.28
N ASP A 203 -9.52 0.28 12.11
CA ASP A 203 -10.30 -0.42 11.07
C ASP A 203 -11.16 0.52 10.20
N ASP A 204 -11.16 1.81 10.49
CA ASP A 204 -11.88 2.83 9.72
C ASP A 204 -11.05 4.11 9.61
N LEU A 205 -10.83 4.60 8.39
CA LEU A 205 -10.03 5.81 8.14
C LEU A 205 -10.57 7.06 8.87
N ARG A 206 -11.86 7.10 9.20
CA ARG A 206 -12.47 8.18 10.00
C ARG A 206 -11.93 8.27 11.43
N GLN A 207 -11.31 7.21 11.93
CA GLN A 207 -10.72 7.19 13.28
C GLN A 207 -9.40 7.97 13.34
N LEU A 208 -8.68 8.08 12.22
CA LEU A 208 -7.34 8.67 12.19
C LEU A 208 -7.26 10.09 12.77
N PRO A 209 -8.16 11.05 12.43
CA PRO A 209 -8.10 12.39 13.00
C PRO A 209 -8.18 12.40 14.51
N GLN A 210 -9.02 11.53 15.10
CA GLN A 210 -9.13 11.39 16.56
C GLN A 210 -7.89 10.74 17.17
N LEU A 211 -7.38 9.66 16.56
CA LEU A 211 -6.16 8.97 17.02
C LEU A 211 -4.95 9.90 17.01
N TRP A 212 -4.82 10.76 16.01
CA TRP A 212 -3.75 11.75 15.94
C TRP A 212 -3.90 12.82 17.04
N ARG A 213 -5.12 13.36 17.25
CA ARG A 213 -5.39 14.31 18.33
C ARG A 213 -5.09 13.76 19.72
N GLN A 214 -5.38 12.48 19.98
CA GLN A 214 -5.03 11.81 21.24
C GLN A 214 -3.53 11.78 21.52
N ARG A 215 -2.70 11.84 20.47
CA ARG A 215 -1.24 11.96 20.57
C ARG A 215 -0.75 13.42 20.60
N GLY A 216 -1.67 14.39 20.61
CA GLY A 216 -1.36 15.82 20.58
C GLY A 216 -0.97 16.34 19.20
N TRP A 217 -1.33 15.63 18.11
CA TRP A 217 -1.02 16.04 16.74
C TRP A 217 -2.25 16.58 16.01
N GLN A 218 -2.15 17.81 15.50
CA GLN A 218 -3.16 18.43 14.65
C GLN A 218 -2.75 18.24 13.19
N LEU A 219 -3.16 17.12 12.58
CA LEU A 219 -2.78 16.75 11.20
C LEU A 219 -3.92 16.95 10.20
N THR A 220 -5.12 17.23 10.70
CA THR A 220 -6.30 17.55 9.90
C THR A 220 -6.84 18.92 10.29
N ARG A 221 -7.52 19.57 9.34
CA ARG A 221 -8.33 20.77 9.63
C ARG A 221 -9.46 20.39 10.57
N ASP A 222 -9.85 21.30 11.45
CA ASP A 222 -11.07 21.14 12.21
C ASP A 222 -12.27 21.20 11.25
N ALA A 223 -13.25 20.33 11.48
CA ALA A 223 -14.47 20.23 10.67
C ALA A 223 -15.38 21.45 10.88
#